data_041af11d6d84d40066c9406a82e9b837
#
_entry.id   041af11d6d84d40066c9406a82e9b837
#
_cell.length_a   1.000
_cell.length_b   1.000
_cell.length_c   1.000
_cell.angle_alpha   90.00
_cell.angle_beta   90.00
_cell.angle_gamma   90.00
#
_symmetry.space_group_name_H-M   'P 1'
#
loop_
_entity.id
_entity.type
_entity.pdbx_description
1 polymer ?
#
loop_
_entity_poly.entity_id
_entity_poly.type
_entity_poly.pdbx_seq_one_letter_code
_entity_poly.pdbx_strand_id
1 'polypeptide(L)'
;MSEMTFGADIGSSNMCGVTLMNNQNGYVVAEIMGRKDGVEIAEFPSMIRVDGQKVLTFDFDEITNALGSEFDQSDFEEIMSTHYGRMVHFDDRTMLFANPEDAAEFIDFDLKVVE
;
A
#
# COMPACT_ATOMS: atom_id res chain seq x y z
N MET A 1 -26.50 9.93 2.37
CA MET A 1 -26.02 10.04 2.77
C MET A 1 -25.32 9.89 2.86
N SER A 2 -25.30 10.02 2.52
CA SER A 2 -24.58 9.92 2.76
C SER A 2 -23.80 10.06 2.91
N GLU A 3 -23.67 10.48 2.71
CA GLU A 3 -22.92 10.66 3.05
C GLU A 3 -22.48 10.72 3.85
N MET A 4 -22.81 11.06 4.22
CA MET A 4 -22.49 11.11 5.14
C MET A 4 -22.00 10.50 5.74
N THR A 5 -22.60 10.59 5.61
CA THR A 5 -21.93 9.83 6.20
C THR A 5 -20.53 9.64 6.01
N PHE A 6 -19.98 10.32 5.49
CA PHE A 6 -18.74 10.13 5.28
C PHE A 6 -17.82 10.47 6.29
N GLY A 7 -18.01 11.37 7.18
CA GLY A 7 -17.08 11.70 8.20
C GLY A 7 -16.97 10.62 9.23
N ALA A 8 -18.08 10.18 9.69
CA ALA A 8 -18.08 9.11 10.66
C ALA A 8 -17.50 7.84 10.08
N ASP A 9 -17.79 7.62 8.84
CA ASP A 9 -17.28 6.44 8.16
C ASP A 9 -15.78 6.46 8.08
N ILE A 10 -15.23 7.63 7.86
CA ILE A 10 -13.80 7.74 7.82
C ILE A 10 -13.18 7.37 9.15
N GLY A 11 -13.80 7.80 10.23
CA GLY A 11 -13.30 7.48 11.55
C GLY A 11 -13.32 6.00 11.84
N SER A 12 -14.29 5.32 11.30
CA SER A 12 -14.42 3.90 11.54
C SER A 12 -13.87 3.08 10.39
N SER A 13 -13.35 3.73 9.38
CA SER A 13 -12.83 3.04 8.22
C SER A 13 -11.61 2.21 8.59
N ASN A 14 -11.54 1.03 8.04
CA ASN A 14 -10.41 0.15 8.22
C ASN A 14 -9.66 0.00 6.91
N MET A 15 -9.61 1.08 6.15
CA MET A 15 -9.02 1.09 4.82
C MET A 15 -7.68 1.79 4.80
N CYS A 16 -6.85 1.38 3.89
CA CYS A 16 -5.62 2.07 3.57
C CYS A 16 -5.41 1.98 2.07
N GLY A 17 -4.57 2.84 1.53
CA GLY A 17 -4.41 2.82 0.09
C GLY A 17 -3.28 3.68 -0.40
N VAL A 18 -2.91 3.44 -1.65
CA VAL A 18 -1.87 4.21 -2.34
C VAL A 18 -2.39 4.63 -3.70
N THR A 19 -1.80 5.71 -4.20
CA THR A 19 -1.99 6.16 -5.56
C THR A 19 -0.69 5.94 -6.29
N LEU A 20 -0.72 5.14 -7.34
CA LEU A 20 0.46 4.80 -8.13
C LEU A 20 0.39 5.48 -9.48
N MET A 21 1.56 5.76 -10.05
CA MET A 21 1.62 6.24 -11.42
C MET A 21 1.14 5.15 -12.36
N ASN A 22 0.40 5.54 -13.40
CA ASN A 22 -0.07 4.56 -14.37
C ASN A 22 1.00 4.37 -15.43
N ASN A 23 2.06 3.69 -15.06
CA ASN A 23 3.13 3.29 -15.97
C ASN A 23 3.31 1.79 -15.81
N GLN A 24 4.32 1.23 -16.49
CA GLN A 24 4.49 -0.21 -16.47
C GLN A 24 4.65 -0.76 -15.06
N ASN A 25 5.52 -0.14 -14.28
CA ASN A 25 5.75 -0.62 -12.91
C ASN A 25 4.49 -0.49 -12.05
N GLY A 26 3.84 0.66 -12.14
CA GLY A 26 2.61 0.88 -11.36
C GLY A 26 1.52 -0.09 -11.74
N TYR A 27 1.40 -0.35 -13.03
CA TYR A 27 0.37 -1.28 -13.52
C TYR A 27 0.62 -2.69 -12.98
N VAL A 28 1.86 -3.15 -13.02
CA VAL A 28 2.18 -4.50 -12.55
C VAL A 28 1.93 -4.61 -11.05
N VAL A 29 2.34 -3.60 -10.28
CA VAL A 29 2.09 -3.62 -8.84
C VAL A 29 0.59 -3.68 -8.57
N ALA A 30 -0.19 -2.86 -9.28
CA ALA A 30 -1.64 -2.84 -9.09
C ALA A 30 -2.25 -4.19 -9.46
N GLU A 31 -1.75 -4.81 -10.51
CA GLU A 31 -2.27 -6.09 -10.93
C GLU A 31 -2.04 -7.17 -9.88
N ILE A 32 -0.85 -7.18 -9.30
CA ILE A 32 -0.53 -8.12 -8.25
C ILE A 32 -1.43 -7.88 -7.04
N MET A 33 -1.57 -6.63 -6.64
CA MET A 33 -2.36 -6.31 -5.48
C MET A 33 -3.84 -6.62 -5.69
N GLY A 34 -4.33 -6.43 -6.91
CA GLY A 34 -5.73 -6.67 -7.21
C GLY A 34 -6.15 -8.12 -7.11
N ARG A 35 -5.20 -9.04 -7.08
CA ARG A 35 -5.49 -10.46 -6.90
C ARG A 35 -5.70 -10.85 -5.45
N LYS A 36 -5.40 -9.94 -4.52
CA LYS A 36 -5.50 -10.24 -3.10
C LYS A 36 -6.90 -9.94 -2.61
N ASP A 37 -7.35 -10.70 -1.62
CA ASP A 37 -8.69 -10.53 -1.08
C ASP A 37 -8.83 -9.13 -0.47
N GLY A 38 -9.98 -8.52 -0.75
CA GLY A 38 -10.31 -7.24 -0.13
C GLY A 38 -9.62 -6.04 -0.73
N VAL A 39 -8.88 -6.22 -1.81
CA VAL A 39 -8.18 -5.12 -2.46
C VAL A 39 -8.97 -4.67 -3.69
N GLU A 40 -9.15 -3.36 -3.80
CA GLU A 40 -9.87 -2.75 -4.91
C GLU A 40 -8.92 -1.90 -5.73
N ILE A 41 -9.04 -2.02 -7.04
CA ILE A 41 -8.19 -1.28 -7.98
C ILE A 41 -9.07 -0.37 -8.80
N ALA A 42 -8.65 0.89 -8.92
CA ALA A 42 -9.34 1.86 -9.78
C ALA A 42 -8.30 2.48 -10.70
N GLU A 43 -8.45 2.27 -11.98
CA GLU A 43 -7.47 2.73 -12.96
C GLU A 43 -7.97 4.01 -13.64
N PHE A 44 -7.10 5.01 -13.68
CA PHE A 44 -7.34 6.28 -14.35
C PHE A 44 -6.21 6.52 -15.36
N PRO A 45 -6.38 7.46 -16.28
CA PRO A 45 -5.34 7.65 -17.31
C PRO A 45 -3.94 7.90 -16.76
N SER A 46 -3.83 8.67 -15.69
CA SER A 46 -2.50 9.04 -15.17
C SER A 46 -2.16 8.38 -13.85
N MET A 47 -3.08 7.64 -13.26
CA MET A 47 -2.82 7.04 -11.95
C MET A 47 -3.68 5.82 -11.73
N ILE A 48 -3.26 5.00 -10.76
CA ILE A 48 -4.00 3.81 -10.37
C ILE A 48 -4.14 3.85 -8.86
N ARG A 49 -5.38 3.65 -8.37
CA ARG A 49 -5.64 3.60 -6.94
C ARG A 49 -5.66 2.15 -6.49
N VAL A 50 -4.99 1.88 -5.40
CA VAL A 50 -5.00 0.55 -4.76
C VAL A 50 -5.46 0.76 -3.34
N ASP A 51 -6.64 0.24 -3.01
CA ASP A 51 -7.23 0.40 -1.69
C ASP A 51 -7.54 -0.97 -1.11
N GLY A 52 -7.29 -1.14 0.17
CA GLY A 52 -7.54 -2.41 0.83
C GLY A 52 -7.88 -2.23 2.29
N GLN A 53 -8.28 -3.33 2.92
CA GLN A 53 -8.68 -3.31 4.31
C GLN A 53 -7.54 -3.79 5.19
N LYS A 54 -7.39 -3.16 6.34
CA LYS A 54 -6.47 -3.53 7.40
C LYS A 54 -5.02 -3.32 7.01
N VAL A 55 -4.51 -4.08 6.06
CA VAL A 55 -3.10 -3.97 5.69
C VAL A 55 -2.91 -4.33 4.23
N LEU A 56 -2.05 -3.56 3.58
CA LEU A 56 -1.57 -3.86 2.24
C LEU A 56 -0.10 -4.19 2.34
N THR A 57 0.31 -5.32 1.78
CA THR A 57 1.71 -5.71 1.76
C THR A 57 2.20 -5.73 0.33
N PHE A 58 3.20 -4.91 0.05
CA PHE A 58 3.83 -4.83 -1.26
C PHE A 58 5.13 -5.61 -1.20
N ASP A 59 5.09 -6.84 -1.69
CA ASP A 59 6.22 -7.76 -1.62
C ASP A 59 7.13 -7.53 -2.82
N PHE A 60 8.33 -7.03 -2.59
CA PHE A 60 9.23 -6.64 -3.69
C PHE A 60 9.72 -7.85 -4.48
N ASP A 61 9.86 -9.00 -3.85
CA ASP A 61 10.26 -10.20 -4.57
C ASP A 61 9.18 -10.64 -5.55
N GLU A 62 7.94 -10.56 -5.11
CA GLU A 62 6.82 -10.90 -5.96
C GLU A 62 6.75 -9.96 -7.16
N ILE A 63 6.96 -8.68 -6.91
CA ILE A 63 6.93 -7.67 -7.96
C ILE A 63 8.10 -7.87 -8.92
N THR A 64 9.28 -8.13 -8.37
CA THR A 64 10.46 -8.41 -9.17
C THR A 64 10.22 -9.58 -10.13
N ASN A 65 9.63 -10.64 -9.61
CA ASN A 65 9.35 -11.82 -10.44
C ASN A 65 8.37 -11.49 -11.56
N ALA A 66 7.36 -10.68 -11.26
CA ALA A 66 6.36 -10.32 -12.25
C ALA A 66 6.92 -9.37 -13.31
N LEU A 67 7.81 -8.46 -12.91
CA LEU A 67 8.39 -7.50 -13.83
C LEU A 67 9.51 -8.10 -14.68
N GLY A 68 10.21 -9.09 -14.15
CA GLY A 68 11.38 -9.62 -14.81
C GLY A 68 12.62 -8.77 -14.59
N SER A 69 12.56 -7.82 -13.66
CA SER A 69 13.70 -6.99 -13.33
C SER A 69 13.55 -6.57 -11.88
N GLU A 70 14.66 -6.23 -11.25
CA GLU A 70 14.69 -5.93 -9.84
C GLU A 70 13.80 -4.74 -9.49
N PHE A 71 13.06 -4.89 -8.40
CA PHE A 71 12.17 -3.85 -7.88
C PHE A 71 12.40 -3.76 -6.38
N ASP A 72 12.74 -2.56 -5.90
CA ASP A 72 13.01 -2.36 -4.48
C ASP A 72 12.23 -1.16 -3.97
N GLN A 73 12.50 -0.77 -2.72
CA GLN A 73 11.80 0.32 -2.09
C GLN A 73 11.92 1.62 -2.88
N SER A 74 13.08 1.88 -3.44
CA SER A 74 13.32 3.08 -4.23
C SER A 74 12.38 3.13 -5.42
N ASP A 75 12.22 1.99 -6.09
CA ASP A 75 11.32 1.90 -7.24
C ASP A 75 9.88 2.09 -6.81
N PHE A 76 9.53 1.55 -5.66
CA PHE A 76 8.17 1.71 -5.15
C PHE A 76 7.87 3.16 -4.84
N GLU A 77 8.81 3.84 -4.20
CA GLU A 77 8.61 5.25 -3.87
C GLU A 77 8.52 6.11 -5.12
N GLU A 78 9.20 5.71 -6.16
CA GLU A 78 9.17 6.46 -7.42
C GLU A 78 7.79 6.44 -8.06
N ILE A 79 7.09 5.32 -7.99
CA ILE A 79 5.78 5.21 -8.62
C ILE A 79 4.65 5.63 -7.70
N MET A 80 4.90 5.77 -6.40
CA MET A 80 3.85 6.12 -5.45
C MET A 80 3.75 7.63 -5.33
N SER A 81 2.55 8.16 -5.64
CA SER A 81 2.30 9.60 -5.50
C SER A 81 1.89 9.96 -4.09
N THR A 82 0.89 9.29 -3.58
CA THR A 82 0.35 9.55 -2.26
C THR A 82 -0.12 8.25 -1.64
N HIS A 83 -0.33 8.30 -0.34
CA HIS A 83 -0.93 7.16 0.36
C HIS A 83 -1.67 7.66 1.58
N TYR A 84 -2.54 6.84 2.11
CA TYR A 84 -3.15 7.08 3.40
C TYR A 84 -3.06 5.80 4.20
N GLY A 85 -2.83 5.96 5.51
CA GLY A 85 -2.52 4.87 6.39
C GLY A 85 -1.09 4.98 6.88
N ARG A 86 -0.70 4.08 7.75
CA ARG A 86 0.64 4.07 8.33
C ARG A 86 1.54 3.13 7.53
N MET A 87 2.60 3.68 6.97
CA MET A 87 3.52 2.93 6.12
C MET A 87 4.76 2.52 6.90
N VAL A 88 5.15 1.25 6.74
CA VAL A 88 6.35 0.71 7.38
C VAL A 88 7.17 0.02 6.30
N HIS A 89 8.46 0.36 6.23
CA HIS A 89 9.35 -0.16 5.20
C HIS A 89 10.25 -1.25 5.77
N PHE A 90 10.39 -2.32 5.01
CA PHE A 90 11.33 -3.39 5.31
C PHE A 90 12.24 -3.60 4.10
N ASP A 91 13.25 -4.43 4.26
CA ASP A 91 14.19 -4.68 3.15
C ASP A 91 13.51 -5.31 1.95
N ASP A 92 12.57 -6.21 2.20
CA ASP A 92 11.97 -6.99 1.13
C ASP A 92 10.52 -6.62 0.84
N ARG A 93 9.96 -5.64 1.56
CA ARG A 93 8.57 -5.27 1.35
C ARG A 93 8.25 -3.95 2.02
N THR A 94 7.12 -3.39 1.65
CA THR A 94 6.54 -2.24 2.35
C THR A 94 5.14 -2.65 2.78
N MET A 95 4.80 -2.33 4.02
CA MET A 95 3.46 -2.60 4.53
C MET A 95 2.76 -1.29 4.85
N LEU A 96 1.48 -1.25 4.54
CA LEU A 96 0.65 -0.08 4.78
C LEU A 96 -0.53 -0.51 5.64
N PHE A 97 -0.70 0.14 6.78
CA PHE A 97 -1.71 -0.25 7.76
C PHE A 97 -2.81 0.80 7.83
N ALA A 98 -4.05 0.33 7.83
CA ALA A 98 -5.20 1.24 8.03
C ALA A 98 -5.20 1.79 9.44
N ASN A 99 -4.77 0.98 10.38
CA ASN A 99 -4.83 1.31 11.80
C ASN A 99 -3.42 1.44 12.35
N PRO A 100 -3.04 2.63 12.87
CA PRO A 100 -1.69 2.80 13.42
C PRO A 100 -1.34 1.79 14.50
N GLU A 101 -2.32 1.30 15.23
CA GLU A 101 -2.06 0.33 16.28
C GLU A 101 -1.52 -0.98 15.73
N ASP A 102 -2.00 -1.37 14.57
CA ASP A 102 -1.52 -2.59 13.95
C ASP A 102 -0.07 -2.45 13.52
N ALA A 103 0.34 -1.24 13.16
CA ALA A 103 1.71 -0.98 12.76
C ALA A 103 2.66 -0.87 13.94
N ALA A 104 2.14 -0.56 15.12
CA ALA A 104 2.96 -0.30 16.29
C ALA A 104 3.84 -1.48 16.65
N GLU A 105 3.34 -2.67 16.44
CA GLU A 105 4.08 -3.88 16.70
C GLU A 105 5.42 -3.90 15.97
N PHE A 106 5.37 -3.53 14.70
CA PHE A 106 6.57 -3.53 13.85
C PHE A 106 7.48 -2.36 14.18
N ILE A 107 6.88 -1.23 14.49
CA ILE A 107 7.66 -0.04 14.82
C ILE A 107 8.40 -0.24 16.13
N ASP A 108 7.72 -0.82 17.12
CA ASP A 108 8.36 -1.07 18.40
C ASP A 108 9.54 -2.02 18.26
N PHE A 109 9.37 -3.02 17.42
CA PHE A 109 10.45 -3.97 17.17
C PHE A 109 11.66 -3.25 16.57
N ASP A 110 11.42 -2.38 15.61
CA ASP A 110 12.49 -1.61 14.99
C ASP A 110 13.19 -0.73 16.00
N LEU A 111 12.43 -0.10 16.85
CA LEU A 111 13.01 0.77 17.87
C LEU A 111 13.90 -0.01 18.81
N LYS A 112 13.49 -1.21 19.17
CA LYS A 112 14.32 -2.04 20.04
C LYS A 112 15.61 -2.41 19.36
N VAL A 113 15.54 -2.70 18.09
CA VAL A 113 16.74 -3.05 17.34
C VAL A 113 17.71 -1.89 17.27
N VAL A 114 17.18 -0.71 17.06
CA VAL A 114 17.99 0.50 16.96
C VAL A 114 18.66 0.81 18.30
N GLU A 115 17.95 0.62 19.36
CA GLU A 115 18.50 0.89 20.68
C GLU A 115 19.42 -0.20 21.15
#